data_4bb4aec8a2bacd45c2888ef683000af0
#
_entry.id   4bb4aec8a2bacd45c2888ef683000af0
#
_cell.length_a   1.000
_cell.length_b   1.000
_cell.length_c   1.000
_cell.angle_alpha   90.00
_cell.angle_beta   90.00
_cell.angle_gamma   90.00
#
_symmetry.space_group_name_H-M   'P 1'
#
loop_
_entity.id
_entity.type
_entity.pdbx_description
1 polymer ?
#
loop_
_entity_poly.entity_id
_entity_poly.type
_entity_poly.pdbx_seq_one_letter_code
_entity_poly.pdbx_strand_id
1 'polypeptide(L)'
;MRDIIRRQVVEQHVRVRSLAVQVELARKALEAADQTARLSRQRRDTGLSAVLEDLQAEEELARSRRDYLATVSEHNQAQYALKHAVGGRD
;
A
#
# COMPACT_ATOMS: atom_id res chain seq x y z
N MET A 1 24.48 -15.35 20.71
CA MET A 1 23.86 -15.83 19.48
C MET A 1 22.34 -15.98 19.56
N ARG A 2 21.83 -16.63 20.61
CA ARG A 2 20.37 -16.81 20.75
C ARG A 2 19.62 -15.48 20.84
N ASP A 3 20.17 -14.49 21.53
CA ASP A 3 19.52 -13.18 21.70
C ASP A 3 19.46 -12.40 20.41
N ILE A 4 20.47 -12.52 19.56
CA ILE A 4 20.49 -11.85 18.25
C ILE A 4 19.42 -12.44 17.34
N ILE A 5 19.29 -13.76 17.32
CA ILE A 5 18.28 -14.47 16.49
C ILE A 5 16.87 -14.12 16.97
N ARG A 6 16.64 -14.11 18.30
CA ARG A 6 15.36 -13.70 18.88
C ARG A 6 14.99 -12.29 18.48
N ARG A 7 15.94 -11.38 18.57
CA ARG A 7 15.75 -9.97 18.20
C ARG A 7 15.35 -9.85 16.74
N GLN A 8 16.05 -10.57 15.85
CA GLN A 8 15.73 -10.57 14.42
C GLN A 8 14.32 -11.07 14.14
N VAL A 9 13.90 -12.14 14.81
CA VAL A 9 12.54 -12.70 14.63
C VAL A 9 11.50 -11.69 15.10
N VAL A 10 11.71 -11.08 16.28
CA VAL A 10 10.79 -10.06 16.83
C VAL A 10 10.72 -8.86 15.89
N GLU A 11 11.86 -8.37 15.41
CA GLU A 11 11.92 -7.24 14.47
C GLU A 11 11.16 -7.55 13.18
N GLN A 12 11.29 -8.77 12.64
CA GLN A 12 10.58 -9.19 11.45
C GLN A 12 9.06 -9.28 11.70
N HIS A 13 8.64 -9.76 12.86
CA HIS A 13 7.23 -9.79 13.24
C HIS A 13 6.63 -8.39 13.31
N VAL A 14 7.34 -7.47 13.96
CA VAL A 14 6.90 -6.07 14.06
C VAL A 14 6.79 -5.45 12.67
N ARG A 15 7.77 -5.71 11.80
CA ARG A 15 7.76 -5.21 10.43
C ARG A 15 6.56 -5.73 9.63
N VAL A 16 6.28 -7.03 9.72
CA VAL A 16 5.15 -7.65 9.02
C VAL A 16 3.84 -7.03 9.50
N ARG A 17 3.66 -6.84 10.80
CA ARG A 17 2.45 -6.20 11.34
C ARG A 17 2.31 -4.75 10.88
N SER A 18 3.39 -4.00 10.92
CA SER A 18 3.39 -2.60 10.48
C SER A 18 3.03 -2.49 9.00
N LEU A 19 3.60 -3.36 8.16
CA LEU A 19 3.30 -3.38 6.73
C LEU A 19 1.86 -3.83 6.46
N ALA A 20 1.30 -4.75 7.25
CA ALA A 20 -0.10 -5.15 7.13
C ALA A 20 -1.04 -3.96 7.37
N VAL A 21 -0.74 -3.12 8.35
CA VAL A 21 -1.51 -1.89 8.60
C VAL A 21 -1.36 -0.93 7.43
N GLN A 22 -0.15 -0.78 6.90
CA GLN A 22 0.11 0.09 5.75
C GLN A 22 -0.64 -0.37 4.49
N VAL A 23 -0.72 -1.69 4.26
CA VAL A 23 -1.51 -2.26 3.15
C VAL A 23 -2.97 -1.85 3.29
N GLU A 24 -3.55 -1.96 4.48
CA GLU A 24 -4.94 -1.60 4.71
C GLU A 24 -5.20 -0.11 4.52
N LEU A 25 -4.28 0.74 4.99
CA LEU A 25 -4.37 2.18 4.78
C LEU A 25 -4.25 2.54 3.30
N ALA A 26 -3.34 1.90 2.59
CA ALA A 26 -3.16 2.11 1.14
C ALA A 26 -4.38 1.65 0.35
N ARG A 27 -5.01 0.54 0.76
CA ARG A 27 -6.24 0.05 0.15
C ARG A 27 -7.37 1.06 0.31
N LYS A 28 -7.53 1.61 1.51
CA LYS A 28 -8.56 2.63 1.79
C LYS A 28 -8.31 3.91 0.99
N ALA A 29 -7.05 4.31 0.89
CA ALA A 29 -6.67 5.48 0.09
C ALA A 29 -6.99 5.25 -1.40
N LEU A 30 -6.74 4.06 -1.91
CA LEU A 30 -7.07 3.69 -3.28
C LEU A 30 -8.58 3.72 -3.52
N GLU A 31 -9.38 3.18 -2.60
CA GLU A 31 -10.83 3.23 -2.70
C GLU A 31 -11.36 4.67 -2.76
N ALA A 32 -10.82 5.53 -1.88
CA ALA A 32 -11.21 6.94 -1.84
C ALA A 32 -10.83 7.65 -3.14
N ALA A 33 -9.64 7.41 -3.66
CA ALA A 33 -9.19 7.99 -4.92
C ALA A 33 -10.03 7.50 -6.10
N ASP A 34 -10.42 6.24 -6.11
CA ASP A 34 -11.28 5.67 -7.14
C ASP A 34 -12.67 6.32 -7.14
N GLN A 35 -13.26 6.51 -5.96
CA GLN A 35 -14.56 7.18 -5.84
C GLN A 35 -14.48 8.64 -6.32
N THR A 36 -13.41 9.35 -5.94
CA THR A 36 -13.19 10.74 -6.36
C THR A 36 -13.06 10.82 -7.88
N ALA A 37 -12.31 9.92 -8.49
CA ALA A 37 -12.13 9.88 -9.94
C ALA A 37 -13.45 9.61 -10.67
N ARG A 38 -14.28 8.72 -10.14
CA ARG A 38 -15.61 8.42 -10.73
C ARG A 38 -16.52 9.63 -10.69
N LEU A 39 -16.56 10.33 -9.56
CA LEU A 39 -17.37 11.56 -9.41
C LEU A 39 -16.88 12.66 -10.34
N SER A 40 -15.56 12.84 -10.46
CA SER A 40 -14.97 13.83 -11.37
C SER A 40 -15.31 13.54 -12.82
N ARG A 41 -15.30 12.28 -13.24
CA ARG A 41 -15.68 11.89 -14.61
C ARG A 41 -17.12 12.27 -14.92
N GLN A 42 -18.03 12.14 -13.97
CA GLN A 42 -19.43 12.51 -14.16
C GLN A 42 -19.60 14.00 -14.38
N ARG A 43 -18.67 14.82 -13.86
CA ARG A 43 -18.74 16.28 -13.91
C ARG A 43 -17.91 16.93 -15.02
N ARG A 44 -17.06 16.17 -15.70
CA ARG A 44 -16.10 16.71 -16.67
C ARG A 44 -16.73 17.50 -17.81
N ASP A 45 -17.98 17.23 -18.15
CA ASP A 45 -18.70 17.90 -19.24
C ASP A 45 -19.23 19.28 -18.85
N THR A 46 -19.04 19.71 -17.61
CA THR A 46 -19.55 20.98 -17.09
C THR A 46 -18.63 22.17 -17.32
N GLY A 47 -17.41 21.96 -17.84
CA GLY A 47 -16.49 23.04 -18.16
C GLY A 47 -15.03 22.67 -17.97
N LEU A 48 -14.13 23.59 -18.29
CA LEU A 48 -12.69 23.38 -18.24
C LEU A 48 -12.19 23.06 -16.81
N SER A 49 -12.74 23.75 -15.82
CA SER A 49 -12.39 23.52 -14.41
C SER A 49 -12.65 22.07 -14.02
N ALA A 50 -13.80 21.52 -14.43
CA ALA A 50 -14.16 20.13 -14.16
C ALA A 50 -13.25 19.15 -14.91
N VAL A 51 -12.80 19.49 -16.11
CA VAL A 51 -11.84 18.67 -16.87
C VAL A 51 -10.49 18.62 -16.14
N LEU A 52 -10.02 19.77 -15.63
CA LEU A 52 -8.77 19.83 -14.87
C LEU A 52 -8.86 19.04 -13.56
N GLU A 53 -9.99 19.12 -12.87
CA GLU A 53 -10.25 18.33 -11.67
C GLU A 53 -10.23 16.83 -11.97
N ASP A 54 -10.81 16.43 -13.10
CA ASP A 54 -10.81 15.03 -13.53
C ASP A 54 -9.40 14.53 -13.80
N LEU A 55 -8.56 15.33 -14.48
CA LEU A 55 -7.17 14.98 -14.73
C LEU A 55 -6.40 14.80 -13.40
N GLN A 56 -6.59 15.70 -12.45
CA GLN A 56 -5.96 15.62 -11.13
C GLN A 56 -6.43 14.37 -10.38
N ALA A 57 -7.71 14.05 -10.44
CA ALA A 57 -8.28 12.87 -9.79
C ALA A 57 -7.72 11.59 -10.42
N GLU A 58 -7.56 11.55 -11.74
CA GLU A 58 -6.98 10.39 -12.42
C GLU A 58 -5.49 10.22 -12.09
N GLU A 59 -4.74 11.30 -11.94
CA GLU A 59 -3.34 11.24 -11.49
C GLU A 59 -3.24 10.69 -10.07
N GLU A 60 -4.10 11.16 -9.17
CA GLU A 60 -4.14 10.70 -7.80
C GLU A 60 -4.52 9.21 -7.72
N LEU A 61 -5.49 8.79 -8.52
CA LEU A 61 -5.88 7.38 -8.61
C LEU A 61 -4.71 6.52 -9.05
N ALA A 62 -3.98 6.95 -10.09
CA ALA A 62 -2.81 6.22 -10.58
C ALA A 62 -1.72 6.12 -9.51
N ARG A 63 -1.48 7.20 -8.77
CA ARG A 63 -0.52 7.22 -7.66
C ARG A 63 -0.93 6.26 -6.56
N SER A 64 -2.21 6.29 -6.16
CA SER A 64 -2.73 5.41 -5.11
C SER A 64 -2.64 3.94 -5.51
N ARG A 65 -2.84 3.62 -6.79
CA ARG A 65 -2.65 2.24 -7.30
C ARG A 65 -1.20 1.80 -7.17
N ARG A 66 -0.26 2.66 -7.56
CA ARG A 66 1.17 2.36 -7.44
C ARG A 66 1.59 2.16 -5.99
N ASP A 67 1.12 3.04 -5.11
CA ASP A 67 1.43 2.98 -3.68
C ASP A 67 0.88 1.70 -3.06
N TYR A 68 -0.34 1.34 -3.41
CA TYR A 68 -0.94 0.10 -2.92
C TYR A 68 -0.14 -1.12 -3.38
N LEU A 69 0.20 -1.21 -4.66
CA LEU A 69 0.97 -2.33 -5.19
C LEU A 69 2.37 -2.41 -4.56
N ALA A 70 3.03 -1.27 -4.37
CA ALA A 70 4.33 -1.22 -3.72
C ALA A 70 4.25 -1.70 -2.26
N THR A 71 3.22 -1.27 -1.53
CA THR A 71 3.03 -1.66 -0.13
C THR A 71 2.73 -3.15 0.00
N VAL A 72 1.89 -3.70 -0.89
CA VAL A 72 1.61 -5.14 -0.93
C VAL A 72 2.89 -5.92 -1.21
N SER A 73 3.71 -5.47 -2.16
CA SER A 73 4.98 -6.12 -2.49
C SER A 73 5.92 -6.13 -1.29
N GLU A 74 6.05 -5.00 -0.59
CA GLU A 74 6.88 -4.92 0.62
C GLU A 74 6.39 -5.86 1.72
N HIS A 75 5.07 -5.93 1.91
CA HIS A 75 4.47 -6.83 2.89
C HIS A 75 4.77 -8.29 2.56
N ASN A 76 4.63 -8.66 1.29
CA ASN A 76 4.94 -10.01 0.82
C ASN A 76 6.41 -10.36 1.03
N GLN A 77 7.31 -9.42 0.73
CA GLN A 77 8.75 -9.60 0.94
C GLN A 77 9.08 -9.76 2.43
N ALA A 78 8.44 -8.98 3.28
CA ALA A 78 8.65 -9.06 4.72
C ALA A 78 8.15 -10.39 5.29
N GLN A 79 7.00 -10.87 4.82
CA GLN A 79 6.48 -12.19 5.21
C GLN A 79 7.44 -13.31 4.78
N TYR A 80 7.96 -13.22 3.57
CA TYR A 80 8.93 -14.18 3.06
C TYR A 80 10.21 -14.18 3.91
N ALA A 81 10.71 -12.99 4.25
CA ALA A 81 11.91 -12.85 5.08
C ALA A 81 11.67 -13.43 6.48
N LEU A 82 10.50 -13.20 7.07
CA LEU A 82 10.14 -13.76 8.37
C LEU A 82 10.10 -15.29 8.31
N LYS A 83 9.45 -15.83 7.29
CA LYS A 83 9.34 -17.28 7.10
C LYS A 83 10.72 -17.91 6.94
N HIS A 84 11.62 -17.26 6.20
CA HIS A 84 12.99 -17.69 6.01
C HIS A 84 13.79 -17.65 7.31
N ALA A 85 13.65 -16.58 8.09
CA ALA A 85 14.33 -16.42 9.37
C ALA A 85 13.92 -17.51 10.36
N VAL A 86 12.62 -17.87 10.38
CA VAL A 86 12.10 -18.93 11.25
C VAL A 86 12.49 -20.32 10.72
N GLY A 87 12.37 -20.54 9.41
CA GLY A 87 12.68 -21.84 8.78
C GLY A 87 14.17 -22.15 8.71
N GLY A 88 15.02 -21.13 8.66
CA GLY A 88 16.49 -21.29 8.60
C GLY A 88 17.14 -21.78 9.89
N ARG A 89 16.34 -22.10 10.90
CA ARG A 89 16.82 -22.63 12.17
C ARG A 89 17.01 -24.13 12.19
N ASP A 90 16.44 -24.79 11.23
CA ASP A 90 16.58 -26.23 11.11
C ASP A 90 17.86 -26.56 10.37
#